data_89c81f67c3bd0d34527af3b0434c694c
#
_entry.id   89c81f67c3bd0d34527af3b0434c694c
#
_cell.length_a   1.000
_cell.length_b   1.000
_cell.length_c   1.000
_cell.angle_alpha   90.00
_cell.angle_beta   90.00
_cell.angle_gamma   90.00
#
_symmetry.space_group_name_H-M   'P 1'
#
loop_
_entity.id
_entity.type
_entity.pdbx_description
1 polymer ?
#
loop_
_entity_poly.entity_id
_entity_poly.type
_entity_poly.pdbx_seq_one_letter_code
_entity_poly.pdbx_strand_id
1 'polypeptide(L)'
;MATKGDEVLSQFTQTVVEEEVEVRDEDKLRIGIIGTGWIAESHIESYKRMKDVKVVAMADLIPGKAEKFAARYGIENCKFYPDHKSMLDSEKLDAVSVCTYNTQHAPCAIYALEKGVNVLLEK
;
A
#
# COMPACT_ATOMS: atom_id res chain seq x y z
N MET A 1 8.28 -4.85 -40.43
CA MET A 1 7.28 -3.78 -40.68
C MET A 1 6.10 -3.96 -39.75
N ALA A 2 5.80 -2.95 -38.94
CA ALA A 2 4.68 -3.03 -38.00
C ALA A 2 3.34 -3.07 -38.74
N THR A 3 2.40 -3.87 -38.25
CA THR A 3 1.05 -3.92 -38.79
C THR A 3 0.25 -2.70 -38.29
N LYS A 4 -0.85 -2.42 -38.94
CA LYS A 4 -1.77 -1.36 -38.54
C LYS A 4 -2.32 -1.58 -37.11
N GLY A 5 -2.53 -2.85 -36.72
CA GLY A 5 -2.95 -3.20 -35.37
C GLY A 5 -1.88 -2.91 -34.31
N ASP A 6 -0.62 -3.15 -34.64
CA ASP A 6 0.49 -2.86 -33.72
C ASP A 6 0.63 -1.38 -33.45
N GLU A 7 0.43 -0.55 -34.45
CA GLU A 7 0.46 0.92 -34.30
C GLU A 7 -0.66 1.43 -33.39
N VAL A 8 -1.87 0.87 -33.52
CA VAL A 8 -3.02 1.23 -32.71
C VAL A 8 -2.78 0.83 -31.25
N LEU A 9 -2.28 -0.39 -31.01
CA LEU A 9 -1.97 -0.86 -29.65
C LEU A 9 -0.89 -0.02 -28.99
N SER A 10 0.15 0.36 -29.73
CA SER A 10 1.22 1.21 -29.22
C SER A 10 0.70 2.59 -28.78
N GLN A 11 -0.16 3.20 -29.60
CA GLN A 11 -0.78 4.49 -29.27
C GLN A 11 -1.70 4.38 -28.07
N PHE A 12 -2.50 3.32 -27.99
CA PHE A 12 -3.40 3.10 -26.86
C PHE A 12 -2.62 2.94 -25.55
N THR A 13 -1.55 2.15 -25.53
CA THR A 13 -0.70 1.94 -24.36
C THR A 13 -0.09 3.26 -23.88
N GLN A 14 0.42 4.05 -24.80
CA GLN A 14 1.02 5.34 -24.49
C GLN A 14 -0.01 6.31 -23.87
N THR A 15 -1.20 6.37 -24.40
CA THR A 15 -2.29 7.21 -23.89
C THR A 15 -2.68 6.80 -22.46
N VAL A 16 -2.81 5.49 -22.21
CA VAL A 16 -3.15 4.96 -20.88
C VAL A 16 -2.07 5.32 -19.86
N VAL A 17 -0.79 5.19 -20.22
CA VAL A 17 0.34 5.53 -19.34
C VAL A 17 0.32 7.04 -19.01
N GLU A 18 0.07 7.89 -19.98
CA GLU A 18 -0.02 9.33 -19.76
C GLU A 18 -1.16 9.70 -18.80
N GLU A 19 -2.32 9.05 -18.93
CA GLU A 19 -3.46 9.27 -18.05
C GLU A 19 -3.13 8.84 -16.60
N GLU A 20 -2.44 7.71 -16.42
CA GLU A 20 -2.06 7.22 -15.09
C GLU A 20 -1.10 8.17 -14.36
N VAL A 21 -0.25 8.88 -15.07
CA VAL A 21 0.71 9.83 -14.49
C VAL A 21 0.00 11.03 -13.86
N GLU A 22 -1.23 11.34 -14.28
CA GLU A 22 -1.95 12.52 -13.84
C GLU A 22 -2.89 12.33 -12.65
N VAL A 23 -2.82 11.19 -11.95
CA VAL A 23 -3.64 10.97 -10.75
C VAL A 23 -3.23 11.95 -9.66
N ARG A 24 -4.18 12.77 -9.19
CA ARG A 24 -3.93 13.75 -8.14
C ARG A 24 -3.73 13.04 -6.81
N ASP A 25 -2.90 13.62 -5.94
CA ASP A 25 -2.61 13.02 -4.64
C ASP A 25 -3.88 12.76 -3.82
N GLU A 26 -4.82 13.69 -3.84
CA GLU A 26 -6.08 13.59 -3.11
C GLU A 26 -7.01 12.48 -3.64
N ASP A 27 -6.80 12.03 -4.88
CA ASP A 27 -7.58 10.96 -5.50
C ASP A 27 -6.93 9.58 -5.36
N LYS A 28 -5.73 9.52 -4.79
CA LYS A 28 -5.05 8.24 -4.57
C LYS A 28 -5.67 7.47 -3.42
N LEU A 29 -5.71 6.14 -3.55
CA LEU A 29 -6.14 5.26 -2.48
C LEU A 29 -5.13 5.30 -1.33
N ARG A 30 -5.63 5.38 -0.12
CA ARG A 30 -4.81 5.48 1.09
C ARG A 30 -4.57 4.09 1.67
N ILE A 31 -3.31 3.69 1.73
CA ILE A 31 -2.90 2.34 2.12
C ILE A 31 -2.15 2.38 3.45
N GLY A 32 -2.49 1.43 4.33
CA GLY A 32 -1.74 1.18 5.56
C GLY A 32 -1.03 -0.16 5.48
N ILE A 33 0.08 -0.28 6.19
CA ILE A 33 0.83 -1.54 6.30
C ILE A 33 0.89 -1.93 7.76
N ILE A 34 0.47 -3.15 8.06
CA ILE A 34 0.51 -3.73 9.41
C ILE A 34 1.58 -4.83 9.42
N GLY A 35 2.66 -4.58 10.14
CA GLY A 35 3.82 -5.45 10.16
C GLY A 35 4.82 -5.08 9.07
N THR A 36 6.05 -4.73 9.45
CA THR A 36 7.07 -4.26 8.52
C THR A 36 8.28 -5.20 8.45
N GLY A 37 7.99 -6.51 8.41
CA GLY A 37 9.00 -7.54 8.20
C GLY A 37 9.29 -7.75 6.71
N TRP A 38 10.01 -8.83 6.41
CA TRP A 38 10.46 -9.10 5.03
C TRP A 38 9.30 -9.32 4.05
N ILE A 39 8.15 -9.83 4.52
CA ILE A 39 6.98 -10.03 3.66
C ILE A 39 6.44 -8.68 3.17
N ALA A 40 6.50 -7.66 4.03
CA ALA A 40 6.04 -6.32 3.67
C ALA A 40 6.88 -5.69 2.55
N GLU A 41 8.10 -6.16 2.33
CA GLU A 41 8.98 -5.64 1.27
C GLU A 41 8.34 -5.78 -0.12
N SER A 42 7.77 -6.94 -0.43
CA SER A 42 7.13 -7.14 -1.72
C SER A 42 5.86 -6.28 -1.87
N HIS A 43 5.13 -6.08 -0.78
CA HIS A 43 3.95 -5.21 -0.78
C HIS A 43 4.34 -3.76 -1.05
N ILE A 44 5.35 -3.25 -0.35
CA ILE A 44 5.75 -1.85 -0.52
C ILE A 44 6.33 -1.59 -1.92
N GLU A 45 7.07 -2.53 -2.48
CA GLU A 45 7.60 -2.41 -3.84
C GLU A 45 6.47 -2.37 -4.87
N SER A 46 5.43 -3.18 -4.68
CA SER A 46 4.25 -3.16 -5.54
C SER A 46 3.54 -1.81 -5.46
N TYR A 47 3.32 -1.31 -4.25
CA TYR A 47 2.64 -0.02 -4.08
C TYR A 47 3.45 1.14 -4.68
N LYS A 48 4.77 1.10 -4.60
CA LYS A 48 5.62 2.15 -5.21
C LYS A 48 5.48 2.22 -6.72
N ARG A 49 5.11 1.12 -7.38
CA ARG A 49 4.90 1.08 -8.83
C ARG A 49 3.53 1.58 -9.24
N MET A 50 2.58 1.63 -8.32
CA MET A 50 1.21 2.05 -8.60
C MET A 50 1.09 3.56 -8.52
N LYS A 51 0.48 4.18 -9.52
CA LYS A 51 0.32 5.64 -9.59
C LYS A 51 -0.89 6.13 -8.81
N ASP A 52 -1.85 5.24 -8.54
CA ASP A 52 -3.13 5.57 -7.93
C ASP A 52 -3.25 5.21 -6.45
N VAL A 53 -2.15 4.80 -5.83
CA VAL A 53 -2.11 4.50 -4.38
C VAL A 53 -0.98 5.25 -3.70
N LYS A 54 -1.13 5.47 -2.40
CA LYS A 54 -0.08 6.02 -1.54
C LYS A 54 -0.11 5.32 -0.20
N VAL A 55 1.08 5.02 0.34
CA VAL A 55 1.21 4.44 1.67
C VAL A 55 1.28 5.59 2.67
N VAL A 56 0.28 5.69 3.54
CA VAL A 56 0.14 6.83 4.46
C VAL A 56 0.38 6.47 5.93
N ALA A 57 0.37 5.18 6.26
CA ALA A 57 0.56 4.74 7.64
C ALA A 57 1.18 3.35 7.71
N MET A 58 1.95 3.11 8.75
CA MET A 58 2.52 1.81 9.05
C MET A 58 2.41 1.53 10.53
N ALA A 59 2.15 0.28 10.89
CA ALA A 59 2.09 -0.17 12.27
C ALA A 59 3.03 -1.36 12.48
N ASP A 60 3.80 -1.35 13.56
CA ASP A 60 4.64 -2.45 13.96
C ASP A 60 4.76 -2.47 15.48
N LEU A 61 4.71 -3.66 16.08
CA LEU A 61 4.83 -3.81 17.52
C LEU A 61 6.25 -3.52 18.03
N ILE A 62 7.25 -3.62 17.17
CA ILE A 62 8.64 -3.36 17.54
C ILE A 62 8.93 -1.86 17.34
N PRO A 63 9.25 -1.12 18.42
CA PRO A 63 9.52 0.32 18.31
C PRO A 63 10.63 0.63 17.31
N GLY A 64 10.39 1.62 16.44
CA GLY A 64 11.37 2.07 15.46
C GLY A 64 11.49 1.24 14.19
N LYS A 65 10.88 0.06 14.16
CA LYS A 65 11.00 -0.84 13.00
C LYS A 65 10.28 -0.31 11.77
N ALA A 66 9.07 0.22 11.95
CA ALA A 66 8.30 0.80 10.84
C ALA A 66 9.02 2.02 10.24
N GLU A 67 9.57 2.88 11.10
CA GLU A 67 10.30 4.06 10.66
C GLU A 67 11.53 3.69 9.81
N LYS A 68 12.29 2.67 10.25
CA LYS A 68 13.44 2.17 9.50
C LYS A 68 13.03 1.57 8.16
N PHE A 69 11.92 0.84 8.15
CA PHE A 69 11.36 0.27 6.93
C PHE A 69 10.99 1.36 5.93
N ALA A 70 10.28 2.39 6.38
CA ALA A 70 9.90 3.51 5.52
C ALA A 70 11.12 4.24 4.95
N ALA A 71 12.15 4.46 5.78
CA ALA A 71 13.38 5.10 5.34
C ALA A 71 14.10 4.27 4.27
N ARG A 72 14.15 2.95 4.45
CA ARG A 72 14.79 2.05 3.49
C ARG A 72 14.14 2.11 2.11
N TYR A 73 12.83 2.23 2.06
CA TYR A 73 12.08 2.24 0.80
C TYR A 73 11.71 3.64 0.31
N GLY A 74 12.19 4.68 0.99
CA GLY A 74 11.96 6.04 0.55
C GLY A 74 10.51 6.50 0.67
N ILE A 75 9.78 5.98 1.64
CA ILE A 75 8.37 6.34 1.87
C ILE A 75 8.33 7.61 2.71
N GLU A 76 7.75 8.67 2.14
CA GLU A 76 7.61 9.97 2.78
C GLU A 76 6.17 10.22 3.21
N ASN A 77 5.98 11.15 4.12
CA ASN A 77 4.64 11.58 4.59
C ASN A 77 3.83 10.41 5.15
N CYS A 78 4.50 9.50 5.85
CA CYS A 78 3.89 8.32 6.44
C CYS A 78 3.87 8.47 7.95
N LYS A 79 2.76 8.10 8.58
CA LYS A 79 2.63 8.10 10.03
C LYS A 79 2.86 6.69 10.58
N PHE A 80 3.40 6.61 11.79
CA PHE A 80 3.79 5.35 12.40
C PHE A 80 3.03 5.11 13.69
N TYR A 81 2.62 3.86 13.90
CA TYR A 81 1.78 3.47 15.03
C TYR A 81 2.36 2.23 15.71
N PRO A 82 2.18 2.10 17.04
CA PRO A 82 2.72 0.93 17.76
C PRO A 82 1.92 -0.34 17.51
N ASP A 83 0.70 -0.25 17.04
CA ASP A 83 -0.16 -1.40 16.78
C ASP A 83 -1.20 -1.09 15.70
N HIS A 84 -1.87 -2.13 15.21
CA HIS A 84 -2.87 -1.99 14.15
C HIS A 84 -4.12 -1.21 14.60
N LYS A 85 -4.53 -1.36 15.86
CA LYS A 85 -5.71 -0.69 16.38
C LYS A 85 -5.53 0.82 16.41
N SER A 86 -4.40 1.29 16.94
CA SER A 86 -4.08 2.71 16.96
C SER A 86 -4.07 3.31 15.56
N MET A 87 -3.49 2.60 14.60
CA MET A 87 -3.45 3.05 13.21
C MET A 87 -4.84 3.11 12.60
N LEU A 88 -5.62 2.05 12.74
CA LEU A 88 -6.94 1.97 12.13
C LEU A 88 -7.95 2.92 12.77
N ASP A 89 -7.78 3.23 14.04
CA ASP A 89 -8.64 4.20 14.74
C ASP A 89 -8.30 5.65 14.38
N SER A 90 -7.06 5.92 14.00
CA SER A 90 -6.56 7.28 13.77
C SER A 90 -6.51 7.67 12.29
N GLU A 91 -6.35 6.71 11.39
CA GLU A 91 -6.17 6.98 9.97
C GLU A 91 -7.39 6.56 9.15
N LYS A 92 -7.71 7.38 8.16
CA LYS A 92 -8.72 7.03 7.17
C LYS A 92 -8.02 6.27 6.05
N LEU A 93 -8.29 4.97 5.94
CA LEU A 93 -7.62 4.08 4.98
C LEU A 93 -8.63 3.43 4.06
N ASP A 94 -8.24 3.23 2.81
CA ASP A 94 -9.02 2.48 1.83
C ASP A 94 -8.70 1.00 1.89
N ALA A 95 -7.44 0.66 2.18
CA ALA A 95 -6.99 -0.72 2.28
C ALA A 95 -5.77 -0.84 3.20
N VAL A 96 -5.55 -2.05 3.72
CA VAL A 96 -4.34 -2.37 4.48
C VAL A 96 -3.74 -3.68 3.98
N SER A 97 -2.41 -3.75 4.03
CA SER A 97 -1.66 -4.99 3.85
C SER A 97 -1.33 -5.53 5.24
N VAL A 98 -1.76 -6.75 5.54
CA VAL A 98 -1.48 -7.41 6.81
C VAL A 98 -0.28 -8.36 6.59
N CYS A 99 0.87 -7.97 7.09
CA CYS A 99 2.15 -8.65 6.89
C CYS A 99 2.76 -9.11 8.20
N THR A 100 1.94 -9.40 9.19
CA THR A 100 2.35 -9.86 10.51
C THR A 100 2.57 -11.38 10.53
N TYR A 101 3.00 -11.90 11.66
CA TYR A 101 3.06 -13.34 11.87
C TYR A 101 1.68 -13.96 11.80
N ASN A 102 1.60 -15.25 11.42
CA ASN A 102 0.35 -15.96 11.22
C ASN A 102 -0.65 -15.82 12.38
N THR A 103 -0.17 -15.85 13.61
CA THR A 103 -1.01 -15.71 14.81
C THR A 103 -1.69 -14.35 14.93
N GLN A 104 -1.14 -13.33 14.26
CA GLN A 104 -1.66 -11.95 14.29
C GLN A 104 -2.52 -11.60 13.08
N HIS A 105 -2.53 -12.44 12.04
CA HIS A 105 -3.27 -12.16 10.82
C HIS A 105 -4.77 -11.96 11.06
N ALA A 106 -5.41 -12.92 11.72
CA ALA A 106 -6.86 -12.87 11.92
C ALA A 106 -7.29 -11.67 12.76
N PRO A 107 -6.68 -11.38 13.92
CA PRO A 107 -7.06 -10.20 14.70
C PRO A 107 -6.91 -8.88 13.91
N CYS A 108 -5.82 -8.73 13.18
CA CYS A 108 -5.58 -7.53 12.38
C CYS A 108 -6.59 -7.39 11.24
N ALA A 109 -6.83 -8.49 10.52
CA ALA A 109 -7.76 -8.51 9.39
C ALA A 109 -9.20 -8.24 9.85
N ILE A 110 -9.64 -8.87 10.93
CA ILE A 110 -10.98 -8.69 11.47
C ILE A 110 -11.19 -7.24 11.88
N TYR A 111 -10.25 -6.66 12.60
CA TYR A 111 -10.36 -5.27 13.06
C TYR A 111 -10.47 -4.31 11.88
N ALA A 112 -9.64 -4.50 10.84
CA ALA A 112 -9.69 -3.67 9.63
C ALA A 112 -11.04 -3.80 8.92
N LEU A 113 -11.54 -5.03 8.76
CA LEU A 113 -12.83 -5.26 8.11
C LEU A 113 -14.00 -4.62 8.89
N GLU A 114 -13.95 -4.67 10.22
CA GLU A 114 -14.94 -4.00 11.07
C GLU A 114 -14.93 -2.48 10.89
N LYS A 115 -13.80 -1.90 10.54
CA LYS A 115 -13.65 -0.47 10.23
C LYS A 115 -14.01 -0.13 8.78
N GLY A 116 -14.42 -1.11 7.98
CA GLY A 116 -14.76 -0.90 6.58
C GLY A 116 -13.54 -0.76 5.66
N VAL A 117 -12.40 -1.26 6.10
CA VAL A 117 -11.14 -1.17 5.35
C VAL A 117 -10.88 -2.49 4.61
N ASN A 118 -10.55 -2.42 3.33
CA ASN A 118 -10.21 -3.60 2.54
C ASN A 118 -8.88 -4.19 3.00
N VAL A 119 -8.77 -5.51 2.96
CA VAL A 119 -7.60 -6.22 3.50
C VAL A 119 -6.91 -7.06 2.43
N LEU A 120 -5.59 -6.90 2.33
CA LEU A 120 -4.72 -7.81 1.59
C LEU A 120 -3.92 -8.60 2.63
N LEU A 121 -4.18 -9.89 2.70
CA LEU A 121 -3.62 -10.78 3.71
C LEU A 121 -2.58 -11.70 3.10
N GLU A 122 -1.38 -11.71 3.67
CA GLU A 122 -0.33 -12.66 3.29
C GLU A 122 -0.39 -13.91 4.16
N LYS A 123 0.00 -15.01 3.55
CA LYS A 123 0.06 -16.31 4.24
C LYS A 123 1.33 -16.45 5.07
#